data_88c3b14ac67769fdbf2e59c643a84ba9
#
_entry.id   88c3b14ac67769fdbf2e59c643a84ba9
#
_cell.length_a   1.000
_cell.length_b   1.000
_cell.length_c   1.000
_cell.angle_alpha   90.00
_cell.angle_beta   90.00
_cell.angle_gamma   90.00
#
_symmetry.space_group_name_H-M   'P 1'
#
loop_
_entity.id
_entity.type
_entity.pdbx_description
1 polymer ?
#
loop_
_entity_poly.entity_id
_entity_poly.type
_entity_poly.pdbx_seq_one_letter_code
_entity_poly.pdbx_strand_id
1 'polypeptide(L)'
;MNHQRPGILSVRAVNQYRRRDVLSYLGLRYYLDNAAAHVDQWAKQVATKLVVERTTHPYLLVHHFKETDGDGRAKHREIFLPGANEALAEAALLSACADHGVFKNPEYVFSYALNSGDDRKGIFVPYVRGLCRRHDAIVSACDSNSDGVVRYTDIKQFYPSISTELALSAWRKHAERANLASAFRDVGEKLLEEHRKVSVGRGLGILTGPMLSHLISNLVLRELDEYCAHGLPVRYFRYVDDITLVGPHHAVSRSVKEIQSRLADIGLALHDDDSPKTIEVPVTEWLTARHDFREGNQDISWASLIGDLKKFLLLNPEGRDVLRQAFRDSGFRIPVLDYSNAVFEGGYLERVSYLAKRMWYRRRSQAVTIESLLAQARSLPQIPRLI
;
A
#
# COMPACT_ATOMS: atom_id res chain seq x y z
N MET A 1 -5.11 27.73 6.33
CA MET A 1 -4.47 26.83 5.33
C MET A 1 -3.75 27.73 4.34
N ASN A 2 -2.48 27.44 4.09
CA ASN A 2 -1.74 28.18 3.07
C ASN A 2 -2.22 27.69 1.68
N HIS A 3 -2.97 28.55 0.97
CA HIS A 3 -3.61 28.21 -0.32
C HIS A 3 -2.61 28.07 -1.49
N GLN A 4 -1.31 28.20 -1.23
CA GLN A 4 -0.30 28.29 -2.28
C GLN A 4 0.04 26.97 -2.99
N ARG A 5 -0.51 25.78 -2.57
CA ARG A 5 -0.09 24.48 -3.11
C ARG A 5 -1.20 23.48 -3.47
N PRO A 6 -2.43 23.86 -3.85
CA PRO A 6 -3.46 22.86 -4.14
C PRO A 6 -3.12 22.00 -5.36
N GLY A 7 -2.41 22.54 -6.34
CA GLY A 7 -1.93 21.78 -7.48
C GLY A 7 -0.93 20.66 -7.10
N ILE A 8 0.00 20.93 -6.19
CA ILE A 8 0.94 19.93 -5.70
C ILE A 8 0.21 18.84 -4.90
N LEU A 9 -0.73 19.23 -4.03
CA LEU A 9 -1.53 18.28 -3.25
C LEU A 9 -2.39 17.40 -4.16
N SER A 10 -2.98 17.95 -5.21
CA SER A 10 -3.73 17.20 -6.22
C SER A 10 -2.84 16.14 -6.88
N VAL A 11 -1.64 16.51 -7.34
CA VAL A 11 -0.68 15.57 -7.94
C VAL A 11 -0.26 14.49 -6.94
N ARG A 12 -0.04 14.85 -5.68
CA ARG A 12 0.32 13.88 -4.62
C ARG A 12 -0.83 12.92 -4.33
N ALA A 13 -2.08 13.39 -4.25
CA ALA A 13 -3.25 12.56 -4.08
C ALA A 13 -3.44 11.59 -5.25
N VAL A 14 -3.37 12.09 -6.48
CA VAL A 14 -3.45 11.26 -7.69
C VAL A 14 -2.34 10.20 -7.72
N ASN A 15 -1.10 10.56 -7.39
CA ASN A 15 0.01 9.61 -7.36
C ASN A 15 -0.14 8.55 -6.27
N GLN A 16 -0.79 8.86 -5.16
CA GLN A 16 -1.06 7.92 -4.10
C GLN A 16 -2.08 6.84 -4.53
N TYR A 17 -3.13 7.23 -5.24
CA TYR A 17 -4.19 6.31 -5.70
C TYR A 17 -3.91 5.66 -7.07
N ARG A 18 -2.89 6.13 -7.79
CA ARG A 18 -2.57 5.75 -9.17
C ARG A 18 -2.48 4.25 -9.46
N ARG A 19 -2.17 3.43 -8.46
CA ARG A 19 -1.93 1.99 -8.63
C ARG A 19 -3.09 1.12 -8.17
N ARG A 20 -4.19 1.74 -7.69
CA ARG A 20 -5.33 0.98 -7.19
C ARG A 20 -6.31 0.70 -8.33
N ASP A 21 -7.54 0.98 -8.23
CA ASP A 21 -8.51 0.68 -9.27
C ASP A 21 -8.41 1.64 -10.46
N VAL A 22 -8.32 1.10 -11.69
CA VAL A 22 -8.09 1.91 -12.90
C VAL A 22 -9.25 2.86 -13.19
N LEU A 23 -10.49 2.40 -13.10
CA LEU A 23 -11.66 3.21 -13.46
C LEU A 23 -11.89 4.35 -12.46
N SER A 24 -11.87 4.03 -11.18
CA SER A 24 -12.05 5.04 -10.12
C SER A 24 -10.88 6.03 -10.10
N TYR A 25 -9.66 5.55 -10.37
CA TYR A 25 -8.50 6.41 -10.53
C TYR A 25 -8.65 7.38 -11.72
N LEU A 26 -9.14 6.91 -12.87
CA LEU A 26 -9.35 7.77 -14.04
C LEU A 26 -10.39 8.86 -13.75
N GLY A 27 -11.47 8.54 -13.06
CA GLY A 27 -12.47 9.52 -12.63
C GLY A 27 -11.90 10.58 -11.70
N LEU A 28 -11.17 10.17 -10.66
CA LEU A 28 -10.49 11.07 -9.73
C LEU A 28 -9.46 11.96 -10.46
N ARG A 29 -8.65 11.37 -11.33
CA ARG A 29 -7.66 12.10 -12.12
C ARG A 29 -8.29 13.12 -13.03
N TYR A 30 -9.34 12.75 -13.78
CA TYR A 30 -10.06 13.66 -14.67
C TYR A 30 -10.60 14.86 -13.90
N TYR A 31 -11.22 14.62 -12.74
CA TYR A 31 -11.74 15.68 -11.88
C TYR A 31 -10.63 16.60 -11.39
N LEU A 32 -9.52 16.05 -10.90
CA LEU A 32 -8.40 16.83 -10.37
C LEU A 32 -7.63 17.58 -11.46
N ASP A 33 -7.46 17.00 -12.65
CA ASP A 33 -6.84 17.67 -13.80
C ASP A 33 -7.69 18.86 -14.27
N ASN A 34 -9.02 18.72 -14.32
CA ASN A 34 -9.92 19.83 -14.61
C ASN A 34 -9.90 20.91 -13.53
N ALA A 35 -9.89 20.51 -12.26
CA ALA A 35 -9.82 21.42 -11.15
C ALA A 35 -8.50 22.18 -11.08
N ALA A 36 -7.39 21.57 -11.49
CA ALA A 36 -6.08 22.20 -11.54
C ALA A 36 -5.99 23.36 -12.53
N ALA A 37 -6.84 23.40 -13.57
CA ALA A 37 -6.94 24.53 -14.50
C ALA A 37 -7.52 25.81 -13.82
N HIS A 38 -8.20 25.68 -12.69
CA HIS A 38 -8.85 26.75 -11.94
C HIS A 38 -8.40 26.77 -10.47
N VAL A 39 -7.09 26.63 -10.24
CA VAL A 39 -6.47 26.33 -8.94
C VAL A 39 -6.94 27.23 -7.80
N ASP A 40 -6.97 28.56 -7.99
CA ASP A 40 -7.31 29.50 -6.91
C ASP A 40 -8.78 29.42 -6.49
N GLN A 41 -9.68 29.34 -7.47
CA GLN A 41 -11.11 29.26 -7.24
C GLN A 41 -11.49 27.91 -6.62
N TRP A 42 -10.87 26.84 -7.15
CA TRP A 42 -11.08 25.49 -6.68
C TRP A 42 -10.50 25.26 -5.26
N ALA A 43 -9.31 25.79 -4.96
CA ALA A 43 -8.74 25.73 -3.62
C ALA A 43 -9.63 26.40 -2.56
N LYS A 44 -10.20 27.55 -2.89
CA LYS A 44 -11.18 28.22 -2.01
C LYS A 44 -12.44 27.37 -1.83
N GLN A 45 -12.98 26.81 -2.92
CA GLN A 45 -14.17 25.95 -2.85
C GLN A 45 -13.91 24.67 -2.06
N VAL A 46 -12.78 24.00 -2.31
CA VAL A 46 -12.40 22.77 -1.57
C VAL A 46 -12.16 23.09 -0.10
N ALA A 47 -11.42 24.13 0.23
CA ALA A 47 -11.20 24.53 1.61
C ALA A 47 -12.50 24.89 2.32
N THR A 48 -13.44 25.54 1.63
CA THR A 48 -14.76 25.88 2.18
C THR A 48 -15.63 24.63 2.33
N LYS A 49 -15.71 23.77 1.32
CA LYS A 49 -16.54 22.56 1.32
C LYS A 49 -16.04 21.52 2.32
N LEU A 50 -14.73 21.33 2.45
CA LEU A 50 -14.16 20.41 3.44
C LEU A 50 -14.46 20.82 4.87
N VAL A 51 -14.62 22.11 5.13
CA VAL A 51 -14.88 22.63 6.46
C VAL A 51 -16.38 22.77 6.74
N VAL A 52 -17.20 23.05 5.72
CA VAL A 52 -18.59 23.52 5.89
C VAL A 52 -19.64 22.62 5.26
N GLU A 53 -19.38 22.01 4.11
CA GLU A 53 -20.39 21.26 3.35
C GLU A 53 -20.07 19.76 3.29
N ARG A 54 -21.13 18.93 3.41
CA ARG A 54 -21.04 17.48 3.22
C ARG A 54 -21.08 17.14 1.74
N THR A 55 -20.18 16.25 1.30
CA THR A 55 -20.38 15.55 0.04
C THR A 55 -21.43 14.46 0.21
N THR A 56 -22.24 14.21 -0.81
CA THR A 56 -23.34 13.23 -0.76
C THR A 56 -22.80 11.79 -0.71
N HIS A 57 -21.62 11.55 -1.28
CA HIS A 57 -20.96 10.25 -1.34
C HIS A 57 -19.46 10.43 -1.14
N PRO A 58 -18.99 10.61 0.11
CA PRO A 58 -17.59 10.93 0.40
C PRO A 58 -16.64 9.75 0.08
N TYR A 59 -17.15 8.51 0.15
CA TYR A 59 -16.37 7.30 -0.11
C TYR A 59 -17.16 6.32 -0.97
N LEU A 60 -16.56 5.92 -2.10
CA LEU A 60 -17.12 4.94 -3.02
C LEU A 60 -16.62 3.55 -2.68
N LEU A 61 -17.52 2.60 -2.46
CA LEU A 61 -17.17 1.19 -2.30
C LEU A 61 -16.78 0.58 -3.64
N VAL A 62 -15.62 -0.07 -3.68
CA VAL A 62 -15.11 -0.82 -4.81
C VAL A 62 -14.73 -2.23 -4.35
N HIS A 63 -15.17 -3.24 -5.09
CA HIS A 63 -14.79 -4.63 -4.87
C HIS A 63 -13.52 -4.94 -5.66
N HIS A 64 -12.40 -5.06 -4.97
CA HIS A 64 -11.13 -5.46 -5.56
C HIS A 64 -10.99 -6.99 -5.49
N PHE A 65 -10.81 -7.65 -6.64
CA PHE A 65 -10.55 -9.08 -6.68
C PHE A 65 -9.31 -9.41 -5.84
N LYS A 66 -9.43 -10.40 -4.98
CA LYS A 66 -8.34 -10.87 -4.14
C LYS A 66 -7.77 -12.20 -4.63
N GLU A 67 -8.62 -13.21 -4.70
CA GLU A 67 -8.25 -14.58 -5.05
C GLU A 67 -9.50 -15.36 -5.46
N THR A 68 -9.30 -16.55 -6.01
CA THR A 68 -10.36 -17.52 -6.23
C THR A 68 -10.28 -18.57 -5.12
N ASP A 69 -11.39 -18.89 -4.47
CA ASP A 69 -11.42 -19.96 -3.47
C ASP A 69 -11.34 -21.36 -4.11
N GLY A 70 -11.26 -22.40 -3.24
CA GLY A 70 -11.19 -23.79 -3.69
C GLY A 70 -12.38 -24.26 -4.52
N ASP A 71 -13.53 -23.57 -4.42
CA ASP A 71 -14.75 -23.84 -5.18
C ASP A 71 -14.84 -23.03 -6.49
N GLY A 72 -13.80 -22.28 -6.84
CA GLY A 72 -13.75 -21.44 -8.03
C GLY A 72 -14.49 -20.10 -7.91
N ARG A 73 -14.95 -19.71 -6.71
CA ARG A 73 -15.63 -18.44 -6.48
C ARG A 73 -14.63 -17.32 -6.25
N ALA A 74 -14.89 -16.17 -6.87
CA ALA A 74 -14.07 -15.00 -6.71
C ALA A 74 -14.27 -14.37 -5.31
N LYS A 75 -13.21 -14.29 -4.52
CA LYS A 75 -13.17 -13.50 -3.28
C LYS A 75 -12.74 -12.09 -3.58
N HIS A 76 -13.44 -11.13 -3.01
CA HIS A 76 -13.17 -9.71 -3.19
C HIS A 76 -12.80 -9.06 -1.85
N ARG A 77 -11.94 -8.04 -1.94
CA ARG A 77 -11.68 -7.12 -0.83
C ARG A 77 -12.50 -5.86 -1.06
N GLU A 78 -13.26 -5.46 -0.06
CA GLU A 78 -13.90 -4.14 -0.06
C GLU A 78 -12.85 -3.05 0.13
N ILE A 79 -12.81 -2.10 -0.81
CA ILE A 79 -11.94 -0.92 -0.76
C ILE A 79 -12.81 0.29 -0.94
N PHE A 80 -12.59 1.29 -0.10
CA PHE A 80 -13.30 2.56 -0.17
C PHE A 80 -12.39 3.62 -0.79
N LEU A 81 -12.85 4.21 -1.88
CA LEU A 81 -12.13 5.28 -2.57
C LEU A 81 -12.73 6.62 -2.13
N PRO A 82 -11.90 7.55 -1.66
CA PRO A 82 -12.37 8.88 -1.31
C PRO A 82 -12.83 9.62 -2.55
N GLY A 83 -13.85 10.46 -2.39
CA GLY A 83 -14.19 11.50 -3.35
C GLY A 83 -13.01 12.47 -3.53
N ALA A 84 -13.08 13.32 -4.54
CA ALA A 84 -11.97 14.23 -4.85
C ALA A 84 -11.70 15.22 -3.70
N ASN A 85 -12.73 15.69 -3.03
CA ASN A 85 -12.61 16.61 -1.90
C ASN A 85 -11.95 15.92 -0.70
N GLU A 86 -12.38 14.70 -0.38
CA GLU A 86 -11.84 13.88 0.70
C GLU A 86 -10.38 13.50 0.41
N ALA A 87 -10.06 13.09 -0.82
CA ALA A 87 -8.69 12.78 -1.22
C ALA A 87 -7.73 13.96 -1.05
N LEU A 88 -8.21 15.18 -1.33
CA LEU A 88 -7.41 16.38 -1.13
C LEU A 88 -7.32 16.79 0.33
N ALA A 89 -8.40 16.63 1.10
CA ALA A 89 -8.37 16.86 2.53
C ALA A 89 -7.36 15.93 3.21
N GLU A 90 -7.42 14.65 2.88
CA GLU A 90 -6.45 13.67 3.35
C GLU A 90 -5.02 14.07 2.93
N ALA A 91 -4.80 14.43 1.67
CA ALA A 91 -3.47 14.85 1.19
C ALA A 91 -2.95 16.08 1.92
N ALA A 92 -3.81 17.09 2.17
CA ALA A 92 -3.45 18.29 2.89
C ALA A 92 -3.11 17.99 4.36
N LEU A 93 -3.98 17.19 5.02
CA LEU A 93 -3.80 16.78 6.41
C LEU A 93 -2.51 15.98 6.59
N LEU A 94 -2.28 14.95 5.78
CA LEU A 94 -1.11 14.09 5.89
C LEU A 94 0.17 14.85 5.53
N SER A 95 0.09 15.80 4.59
CA SER A 95 1.22 16.68 4.27
C SER A 95 1.59 17.57 5.47
N ALA A 96 0.59 18.11 6.20
CA ALA A 96 0.84 18.84 7.43
C ALA A 96 1.42 17.94 8.53
N CYS A 97 0.90 16.71 8.68
CA CYS A 97 1.42 15.74 9.65
C CYS A 97 2.89 15.36 9.37
N ALA A 98 3.31 15.32 8.10
CA ALA A 98 4.67 14.92 7.73
C ALA A 98 5.78 15.80 8.30
N ASP A 99 5.44 17.04 8.65
CA ASP A 99 6.39 18.00 9.23
C ASP A 99 6.61 17.78 10.74
N HIS A 100 5.80 16.93 11.38
CA HIS A 100 5.87 16.68 12.81
C HIS A 100 6.44 15.29 13.13
N GLY A 101 7.45 15.24 14.00
CA GLY A 101 8.12 14.00 14.42
C GLY A 101 7.18 12.95 15.02
N VAL A 102 6.09 13.38 15.66
CA VAL A 102 5.06 12.51 16.27
C VAL A 102 4.41 11.57 15.24
N PHE A 103 4.29 11.98 13.99
CA PHE A 103 3.69 11.16 12.92
C PHE A 103 4.70 10.36 12.11
N LYS A 104 6.00 10.49 12.39
CA LYS A 104 7.02 9.67 11.74
C LYS A 104 6.99 8.25 12.28
N ASN A 105 7.17 7.30 11.37
CA ASN A 105 7.31 5.91 11.78
C ASN A 105 8.60 5.70 12.55
N PRO A 106 8.60 4.88 13.61
CA PRO A 106 9.82 4.36 14.21
C PRO A 106 10.53 3.41 13.23
N GLU A 107 11.79 3.08 13.51
CA GLU A 107 12.66 2.32 12.62
C GLU A 107 12.19 0.89 12.34
N TYR A 108 11.39 0.32 13.22
CA TYR A 108 10.80 -1.02 13.12
C TYR A 108 9.43 -1.06 12.44
N VAL A 109 8.88 0.07 11.99
CA VAL A 109 7.63 0.18 11.22
C VAL A 109 7.92 0.71 9.82
N PHE A 110 7.72 -0.11 8.81
CA PHE A 110 8.18 0.12 7.44
C PHE A 110 7.10 0.56 6.46
N SER A 111 5.82 0.45 6.84
CA SER A 111 4.69 0.78 5.97
C SER A 111 4.25 2.23 6.14
N TYR A 112 3.77 2.82 5.05
CA TYR A 112 3.10 4.12 5.05
C TYR A 112 3.86 5.24 5.77
N ALA A 113 5.19 5.25 5.66
CA ALA A 113 5.98 6.37 6.14
C ALA A 113 5.63 7.63 5.35
N LEU A 114 5.29 8.71 6.05
CA LEU A 114 4.95 9.98 5.42
C LEU A 114 6.16 10.54 4.67
N ASN A 115 5.91 11.05 3.48
CA ASN A 115 6.91 11.69 2.63
C ASN A 115 6.90 13.21 2.92
N SER A 116 7.92 13.68 3.61
CA SER A 116 8.12 15.12 3.86
C SER A 116 8.71 15.77 2.60
N GLY A 117 8.18 16.92 2.24
CA GLY A 117 8.69 17.74 1.14
C GLY A 117 7.65 18.10 0.07
N ASP A 118 8.05 19.02 -0.80
CA ASP A 118 7.21 19.61 -1.86
C ASP A 118 7.32 18.87 -3.19
N ASP A 119 7.87 17.67 -3.17
CA ASP A 119 8.03 16.92 -4.40
C ASP A 119 6.67 16.35 -4.88
N ARG A 120 6.59 16.11 -6.20
CA ARG A 120 5.40 15.55 -6.85
C ARG A 120 5.23 14.04 -6.60
N LYS A 121 5.93 13.47 -5.60
CA LYS A 121 5.77 12.09 -5.19
C LYS A 121 4.47 11.91 -4.38
N GLY A 122 4.08 10.66 -4.14
CA GLY A 122 2.91 10.35 -3.31
C GLY A 122 3.05 10.88 -1.87
N ILE A 123 1.95 10.84 -1.14
CA ILE A 123 1.89 11.23 0.29
C ILE A 123 2.78 10.33 1.14
N PHE A 124 2.84 9.04 0.79
CA PHE A 124 3.69 8.06 1.47
C PHE A 124 4.91 7.71 0.63
N VAL A 125 5.98 7.34 1.30
CA VAL A 125 7.16 6.72 0.68
C VAL A 125 6.71 5.49 -0.13
N PRO A 126 7.25 5.27 -1.34
CA PRO A 126 6.87 4.11 -2.16
C PRO A 126 7.00 2.80 -1.39
N TYR A 127 5.96 1.96 -1.45
CA TYR A 127 5.86 0.71 -0.70
C TYR A 127 7.07 -0.23 -0.90
N VAL A 128 7.63 -0.28 -2.11
CA VAL A 128 8.82 -1.09 -2.42
C VAL A 128 10.01 -0.71 -1.54
N ARG A 129 10.20 0.59 -1.24
CA ARG A 129 11.27 1.03 -0.34
C ARG A 129 11.07 0.52 1.09
N GLY A 130 9.82 0.56 1.56
CA GLY A 130 9.47 0.01 2.87
C GLY A 130 9.75 -1.48 2.96
N LEU A 131 9.30 -2.25 1.95
CA LEU A 131 9.55 -3.70 1.87
C LEU A 131 11.04 -4.03 1.81
N CYS A 132 11.84 -3.33 0.99
CA CYS A 132 13.28 -3.53 0.94
C CYS A 132 13.95 -3.25 2.30
N ARG A 133 13.61 -2.12 2.95
CA ARG A 133 14.16 -1.77 4.26
C ARG A 133 13.78 -2.79 5.33
N ARG A 134 12.52 -3.27 5.33
CA ARG A 134 12.07 -4.35 6.23
C ARG A 134 12.89 -5.62 6.00
N HIS A 135 13.06 -6.03 4.75
CA HIS A 135 13.84 -7.21 4.40
C HIS A 135 15.30 -7.09 4.89
N ASP A 136 15.95 -5.97 4.62
CA ASP A 136 17.32 -5.72 5.04
C ASP A 136 17.46 -5.74 6.59
N ALA A 137 16.46 -5.21 7.30
CA ALA A 137 16.41 -5.24 8.75
C ALA A 137 16.22 -6.68 9.30
N ILE A 138 15.38 -7.50 8.64
CA ILE A 138 15.20 -8.91 8.99
C ILE A 138 16.50 -9.69 8.74
N VAL A 139 17.19 -9.48 7.60
CA VAL A 139 18.51 -10.10 7.33
C VAL A 139 19.50 -9.79 8.45
N SER A 140 19.63 -8.51 8.81
CA SER A 140 20.53 -8.09 9.89
C SER A 140 20.17 -8.72 11.25
N ALA A 141 18.87 -8.90 11.52
CA ALA A 141 18.42 -9.59 12.73
C ALA A 141 18.74 -11.09 12.71
N CYS A 142 18.62 -11.74 11.54
CA CYS A 142 18.98 -13.13 11.34
C CYS A 142 20.47 -13.38 11.55
N ASP A 143 21.34 -12.49 11.03
CA ASP A 143 22.79 -12.57 11.23
C ASP A 143 23.18 -12.57 12.73
N SER A 144 22.37 -11.92 13.56
CA SER A 144 22.57 -11.86 15.02
C SER A 144 21.87 -13.00 15.80
N ASN A 145 21.10 -13.87 15.12
CA ASN A 145 20.28 -14.93 15.73
C ASN A 145 20.32 -16.22 14.89
N SER A 146 21.52 -16.72 14.58
CA SER A 146 21.73 -17.86 13.67
C SER A 146 20.92 -19.12 14.00
N ASP A 147 20.72 -19.40 15.28
CA ASP A 147 20.01 -20.60 15.78
C ASP A 147 18.51 -20.30 16.07
N GLY A 148 18.04 -19.12 15.67
CA GLY A 148 16.69 -18.67 15.90
C GLY A 148 15.71 -19.06 14.80
N VAL A 149 14.53 -18.47 14.90
CA VAL A 149 13.44 -18.58 13.92
C VAL A 149 13.01 -17.19 13.44
N VAL A 150 12.52 -17.14 12.22
CA VAL A 150 11.78 -16.00 11.66
C VAL A 150 10.31 -16.40 11.65
N ARG A 151 9.47 -15.67 12.39
CA ARG A 151 8.04 -15.89 12.42
C ARG A 151 7.30 -14.72 11.81
N TYR A 152 6.42 -15.03 10.87
CA TYR A 152 5.44 -14.11 10.28
C TYR A 152 4.07 -14.38 10.89
N THR A 153 3.34 -13.32 11.19
CA THR A 153 1.93 -13.36 11.59
C THR A 153 1.23 -12.09 11.12
N ASP A 154 -0.10 -12.10 11.06
CA ASP A 154 -0.92 -11.06 10.45
C ASP A 154 -2.11 -10.72 11.38
N ILE A 155 -2.48 -9.44 11.47
CA ILE A 155 -3.64 -8.99 12.24
C ILE A 155 -4.91 -9.25 11.44
N LYS A 156 -5.88 -9.99 12.05
CA LYS A 156 -7.15 -10.31 11.40
C LYS A 156 -7.93 -9.05 11.06
N GLN A 157 -8.39 -8.93 9.81
CA GLN A 157 -9.27 -7.85 9.35
C GLN A 157 -8.85 -6.45 9.84
N PHE A 158 -7.58 -6.11 9.73
CA PHE A 158 -6.93 -5.01 10.44
C PHE A 158 -7.74 -3.70 10.43
N TYR A 159 -7.95 -3.07 9.27
CA TYR A 159 -8.69 -1.81 9.18
C TYR A 159 -10.14 -1.93 9.67
N PRO A 160 -10.92 -2.94 9.24
CA PRO A 160 -12.28 -3.14 9.72
C PRO A 160 -12.39 -3.37 11.23
N SER A 161 -11.35 -3.89 11.88
CA SER A 161 -11.35 -4.14 13.32
C SER A 161 -10.95 -2.93 14.17
N ILE A 162 -10.38 -1.89 13.59
CA ILE A 162 -10.06 -0.65 14.31
C ILE A 162 -11.35 0.16 14.47
N SER A 163 -11.93 0.18 15.68
CA SER A 163 -13.14 0.94 15.93
C SER A 163 -12.93 2.45 15.68
N THR A 164 -13.99 3.15 15.34
CA THR A 164 -13.90 4.60 15.10
C THR A 164 -13.51 5.35 16.37
N GLU A 165 -13.95 4.87 17.54
CA GLU A 165 -13.62 5.44 18.83
C GLU A 165 -12.12 5.33 19.11
N LEU A 166 -11.54 4.16 18.85
CA LEU A 166 -10.09 3.92 18.96
C LEU A 166 -9.32 4.80 18.00
N ALA A 167 -9.77 4.91 16.75
CA ALA A 167 -9.19 5.77 15.73
C ALA A 167 -9.21 7.25 16.13
N LEU A 168 -10.35 7.76 16.62
CA LEU A 168 -10.50 9.14 17.10
C LEU A 168 -9.63 9.41 18.31
N SER A 169 -9.57 8.48 19.26
CA SER A 169 -8.71 8.61 20.44
C SER A 169 -7.23 8.68 20.04
N ALA A 170 -6.78 7.78 19.16
CA ALA A 170 -5.40 7.80 18.66
C ALA A 170 -5.10 9.10 17.89
N TRP A 171 -6.01 9.56 17.04
CA TRP A 171 -5.85 10.82 16.32
C TRP A 171 -5.70 12.02 17.26
N ARG A 172 -6.64 12.21 18.19
CA ARG A 172 -6.63 13.33 19.16
C ARG A 172 -5.35 13.36 19.96
N LYS A 173 -4.95 12.22 20.51
CA LYS A 173 -3.73 12.08 21.31
C LYS A 173 -2.48 12.52 20.53
N HIS A 174 -2.32 12.06 19.29
CA HIS A 174 -1.12 12.38 18.51
C HIS A 174 -1.16 13.79 17.91
N ALA A 175 -2.34 14.27 17.50
CA ALA A 175 -2.51 15.62 16.98
C ALA A 175 -2.27 16.69 18.07
N GLU A 176 -2.66 16.40 19.32
CA GLU A 176 -2.38 17.25 20.49
C GLU A 176 -0.88 17.24 20.81
N ARG A 177 -0.24 16.08 20.91
CA ARG A 177 1.20 15.94 21.14
C ARG A 177 2.05 16.64 20.07
N ALA A 178 1.57 16.66 18.83
CA ALA A 178 2.21 17.37 17.71
C ALA A 178 1.96 18.88 17.74
N ASN A 179 1.09 19.38 18.62
CA ASN A 179 0.58 20.75 18.59
C ASN A 179 0.09 21.15 17.19
N LEU A 180 -0.62 20.21 16.53
CA LEU A 180 -1.14 20.43 15.18
C LEU A 180 -2.18 21.56 15.19
N ALA A 181 -2.18 22.42 14.16
CA ALA A 181 -3.12 23.54 14.08
C ALA A 181 -4.58 23.03 14.17
N SER A 182 -5.45 23.77 14.87
CA SER A 182 -6.84 23.35 15.13
C SER A 182 -7.60 22.98 13.86
N ALA A 183 -7.42 23.74 12.78
CA ALA A 183 -8.05 23.46 11.50
C ALA A 183 -7.72 22.05 10.96
N PHE A 184 -6.49 21.58 11.14
CA PHE A 184 -6.11 20.22 10.74
C PHE A 184 -6.61 19.15 11.71
N ARG A 185 -6.63 19.47 13.02
CA ARG A 185 -7.25 18.56 14.01
C ARG A 185 -8.71 18.30 13.67
N ASP A 186 -9.47 19.37 13.38
CA ASP A 186 -10.87 19.30 13.02
C ASP A 186 -11.11 18.55 11.70
N VAL A 187 -10.24 18.72 10.69
CA VAL A 187 -10.31 17.97 9.43
C VAL A 187 -10.11 16.47 9.68
N GLY A 188 -9.14 16.08 10.50
CA GLY A 188 -8.92 14.68 10.83
C GLY A 188 -10.12 14.05 11.54
N GLU A 189 -10.72 14.74 12.52
CA GLU A 189 -11.93 14.26 13.20
C GLU A 189 -13.12 14.14 12.24
N LYS A 190 -13.34 15.12 11.37
CA LYS A 190 -14.42 15.07 10.37
C LYS A 190 -14.26 13.92 9.39
N LEU A 191 -13.07 13.68 8.88
CA LEU A 191 -12.82 12.56 7.98
C LEU A 191 -13.06 11.20 8.67
N LEU A 192 -12.67 11.04 9.94
CA LEU A 192 -12.96 9.84 10.71
C LEU A 192 -14.46 9.69 11.00
N GLU A 193 -15.17 10.79 11.23
CA GLU A 193 -16.62 10.77 11.38
C GLU A 193 -17.33 10.37 10.07
N GLU A 194 -16.82 10.80 8.90
CA GLU A 194 -17.33 10.30 7.61
C GLU A 194 -17.03 8.79 7.43
N HIS A 195 -15.86 8.29 7.88
CA HIS A 195 -15.61 6.84 7.92
C HIS A 195 -16.69 6.13 8.76
N ARG A 196 -16.99 6.64 9.96
CA ARG A 196 -18.02 6.10 10.84
C ARG A 196 -19.38 6.02 10.17
N LYS A 197 -19.81 7.06 9.49
CA LYS A 197 -21.11 7.11 8.78
C LYS A 197 -21.20 6.05 7.68
N VAL A 198 -20.12 5.81 6.96
CA VAL A 198 -20.06 4.79 5.90
C VAL A 198 -20.01 3.39 6.48
N SER A 199 -19.34 3.18 7.62
CA SER A 199 -19.18 1.88 8.26
C SER A 199 -20.34 1.46 9.16
N VAL A 200 -21.17 2.41 9.64
CA VAL A 200 -22.37 2.13 10.45
C VAL A 200 -23.31 1.20 9.69
N GLY A 201 -23.75 0.15 10.35
CA GLY A 201 -24.61 -0.89 9.79
C GLY A 201 -23.89 -1.95 8.95
N ARG A 202 -22.58 -1.80 8.72
CA ARG A 202 -21.75 -2.79 8.01
C ARG A 202 -20.86 -3.61 8.95
N GLY A 203 -20.82 -3.29 10.24
CA GLY A 203 -19.94 -3.94 11.21
C GLY A 203 -18.44 -3.67 10.95
N LEU A 204 -18.14 -2.54 10.32
CA LEU A 204 -16.76 -2.15 9.96
C LEU A 204 -16.27 -1.04 10.89
N GLY A 205 -14.98 -1.02 11.14
CA GLY A 205 -14.28 0.07 11.80
C GLY A 205 -13.86 1.17 10.79
N ILE A 206 -12.58 1.51 10.75
CA ILE A 206 -12.10 2.47 9.75
C ILE A 206 -12.09 1.84 8.34
N LEU A 207 -12.25 2.68 7.33
CA LEU A 207 -12.38 2.21 5.94
C LEU A 207 -11.03 1.72 5.39
N THR A 208 -11.05 0.59 4.70
CA THR A 208 -9.88 0.11 3.95
C THR A 208 -9.74 0.94 2.67
N GLY A 209 -8.62 1.60 2.47
CA GLY A 209 -8.35 2.31 1.21
C GLY A 209 -7.95 3.77 1.35
N PRO A 210 -8.65 4.59 2.15
CA PRO A 210 -8.29 5.99 2.36
C PRO A 210 -6.86 6.16 2.90
N MET A 211 -6.20 7.24 2.52
CA MET A 211 -4.85 7.55 3.00
C MET A 211 -4.83 7.78 4.52
N LEU A 212 -5.87 8.41 5.04
CA LEU A 212 -5.99 8.66 6.49
C LEU A 212 -6.00 7.35 7.28
N SER A 213 -6.68 6.31 6.79
CA SER A 213 -6.70 4.99 7.45
C SER A 213 -5.31 4.42 7.65
N HIS A 214 -4.41 4.64 6.70
CA HIS A 214 -3.02 4.16 6.80
C HIS A 214 -2.21 4.91 7.88
N LEU A 215 -2.43 6.20 8.04
CA LEU A 215 -1.84 6.95 9.14
C LEU A 215 -2.42 6.49 10.48
N ILE A 216 -3.76 6.46 10.59
CA ILE A 216 -4.46 6.12 11.83
C ILE A 216 -4.07 4.71 12.31
N SER A 217 -3.98 3.73 11.40
CA SER A 217 -3.57 2.37 11.78
C SER A 217 -2.16 2.32 12.38
N ASN A 218 -1.23 3.15 11.89
CA ASN A 218 0.10 3.27 12.50
C ASN A 218 0.04 3.98 13.87
N LEU A 219 -0.85 4.96 14.05
CA LEU A 219 -1.00 5.65 15.34
C LEU A 219 -1.64 4.76 16.41
N VAL A 220 -2.63 3.97 16.02
CA VAL A 220 -3.31 3.01 16.93
C VAL A 220 -2.33 1.97 17.47
N LEU A 221 -1.43 1.47 16.65
CA LEU A 221 -0.46 0.45 17.05
C LEU A 221 0.83 1.03 17.69
N ARG A 222 0.96 2.34 17.77
CA ARG A 222 2.22 2.99 18.21
C ARG A 222 2.72 2.49 19.55
N GLU A 223 1.87 2.39 20.54
CA GLU A 223 2.25 1.94 21.90
C GLU A 223 2.60 0.46 21.93
N LEU A 224 1.87 -0.36 21.16
CA LEU A 224 2.20 -1.77 20.96
C LEU A 224 3.56 -1.92 20.25
N ASP A 225 3.79 -1.17 19.18
CA ASP A 225 5.04 -1.18 18.44
C ASP A 225 6.24 -0.83 19.33
N GLU A 226 6.13 0.23 20.13
CA GLU A 226 7.17 0.64 21.08
C GLU A 226 7.44 -0.44 22.12
N TYR A 227 6.38 -1.02 22.67
CA TYR A 227 6.51 -2.13 23.61
C TYR A 227 7.17 -3.36 22.95
N CYS A 228 6.74 -3.76 21.76
CA CYS A 228 7.28 -4.92 21.07
C CYS A 228 8.76 -4.75 20.70
N ALA A 229 9.16 -3.55 20.32
CA ALA A 229 10.54 -3.28 19.92
C ALA A 229 11.52 -3.23 21.08
N HIS A 230 11.08 -2.78 22.24
CA HIS A 230 11.97 -2.51 23.38
C HIS A 230 11.72 -3.41 24.61
N GLY A 231 10.52 -3.97 24.75
CA GLY A 231 10.13 -4.80 25.89
C GLY A 231 10.20 -6.31 25.64
N LEU A 232 10.18 -6.76 24.39
CA LEU A 232 10.24 -8.18 24.05
C LEU A 232 11.68 -8.65 23.81
N PRO A 233 12.02 -9.90 24.17
CA PRO A 233 13.36 -10.48 23.97
C PRO A 233 13.56 -11.00 22.54
N VAL A 234 12.98 -10.34 21.55
CA VAL A 234 13.03 -10.68 20.12
C VAL A 234 13.19 -9.43 19.29
N ARG A 235 13.60 -9.55 18.04
CA ARG A 235 13.59 -8.43 17.10
C ARG A 235 12.21 -8.36 16.46
N TYR A 236 11.60 -7.16 16.51
CA TYR A 236 10.24 -6.89 16.04
C TYR A 236 10.26 -6.00 14.79
N PHE A 237 9.47 -6.37 13.80
CA PHE A 237 9.30 -5.62 12.56
C PHE A 237 7.84 -5.66 12.13
N ARG A 238 7.28 -4.51 11.69
CA ARG A 238 5.90 -4.44 11.22
C ARG A 238 5.78 -3.77 9.85
N TYR A 239 4.96 -4.36 9.01
CA TYR A 239 4.53 -3.77 7.74
C TYR A 239 3.01 -3.85 7.62
N VAL A 240 2.30 -2.78 7.90
CA VAL A 240 0.83 -2.67 8.01
C VAL A 240 0.30 -3.58 9.12
N ASP A 241 -0.32 -4.67 8.75
CA ASP A 241 -0.86 -5.76 9.56
C ASP A 241 0.14 -6.93 9.74
N ASP A 242 1.13 -7.04 8.85
CA ASP A 242 2.16 -8.07 8.91
C ASP A 242 3.20 -7.78 10.00
N ILE A 243 3.31 -8.66 10.97
CA ILE A 243 4.30 -8.66 12.04
C ILE A 243 5.33 -9.74 11.77
N THR A 244 6.62 -9.40 11.90
CA THR A 244 7.72 -10.35 11.81
C THR A 244 8.53 -10.30 13.09
N LEU A 245 8.79 -11.47 13.65
CA LEU A 245 9.64 -11.65 14.84
C LEU A 245 10.84 -12.50 14.48
N VAL A 246 12.02 -12.11 15.00
CA VAL A 246 13.27 -12.87 14.82
C VAL A 246 13.92 -13.08 16.20
N GLY A 247 14.23 -14.31 16.54
CA GLY A 247 14.87 -14.65 17.81
C GLY A 247 14.79 -16.15 18.14
N PRO A 248 15.21 -16.56 19.33
CA PRO A 248 15.09 -17.95 19.79
C PRO A 248 13.62 -18.40 19.78
N HIS A 249 13.33 -19.63 19.34
CA HIS A 249 11.97 -20.17 19.19
C HIS A 249 11.08 -19.96 20.45
N HIS A 250 11.61 -20.26 21.64
CA HIS A 250 10.86 -20.11 22.89
C HIS A 250 10.52 -18.63 23.19
N ALA A 251 11.44 -17.72 22.86
CA ALA A 251 11.23 -16.28 23.03
C ALA A 251 10.18 -15.74 22.04
N VAL A 252 10.25 -16.18 20.78
CA VAL A 252 9.29 -15.84 19.74
C VAL A 252 7.89 -16.32 20.11
N SER A 253 7.73 -17.59 20.53
CA SER A 253 6.45 -18.17 20.93
C SER A 253 5.83 -17.45 22.13
N ARG A 254 6.63 -17.04 23.11
CA ARG A 254 6.18 -16.23 24.24
C ARG A 254 5.76 -14.83 23.80
N SER A 255 6.57 -14.20 22.96
CA SER A 255 6.31 -12.84 22.44
C SER A 255 5.02 -12.77 21.64
N VAL A 256 4.70 -13.79 20.81
CA VAL A 256 3.44 -13.87 20.06
C VAL A 256 2.23 -13.85 21.01
N LYS A 257 2.27 -14.63 22.09
CA LYS A 257 1.17 -14.66 23.08
C LYS A 257 0.99 -13.30 23.76
N GLU A 258 2.06 -12.63 24.05
CA GLU A 258 2.04 -11.32 24.68
C GLU A 258 1.51 -10.23 23.72
N ILE A 259 1.94 -10.24 22.45
CA ILE A 259 1.39 -9.39 21.40
C ILE A 259 -0.11 -9.64 21.23
N GLN A 260 -0.54 -10.89 21.19
CA GLN A 260 -1.94 -11.27 21.07
C GLN A 260 -2.78 -10.73 22.24
N SER A 261 -2.28 -10.84 23.48
CA SER A 261 -2.96 -10.28 24.66
C SER A 261 -3.13 -8.77 24.54
N ARG A 262 -2.07 -8.04 24.17
CA ARG A 262 -2.13 -6.58 24.04
C ARG A 262 -2.99 -6.11 22.87
N LEU A 263 -3.02 -6.87 21.78
CA LEU A 263 -3.95 -6.61 20.67
C LEU A 263 -5.40 -6.80 21.10
N ALA A 264 -5.68 -7.83 21.91
CA ALA A 264 -7.02 -8.07 22.46
C ALA A 264 -7.50 -6.92 23.34
N ASP A 265 -6.62 -6.27 24.11
CA ASP A 265 -6.93 -5.10 24.94
C ASP A 265 -7.48 -3.92 24.12
N ILE A 266 -7.13 -3.84 22.83
CA ILE A 266 -7.60 -2.81 21.90
C ILE A 266 -8.59 -3.36 20.85
N GLY A 267 -9.12 -4.57 21.06
CA GLY A 267 -10.11 -5.18 20.19
C GLY A 267 -9.58 -5.75 18.88
N LEU A 268 -8.25 -5.97 18.76
CA LEU A 268 -7.61 -6.58 17.60
C LEU A 268 -7.17 -8.02 17.91
N ALA A 269 -6.98 -8.83 16.88
CA ALA A 269 -6.54 -10.22 17.02
C ALA A 269 -5.55 -10.63 15.93
N LEU A 270 -4.59 -11.49 16.28
CA LEU A 270 -3.73 -12.16 15.31
C LEU A 270 -4.48 -13.31 14.61
N HIS A 271 -3.98 -13.71 13.45
CA HIS A 271 -4.35 -15.01 12.87
C HIS A 271 -3.87 -16.15 13.75
N ASP A 272 -4.64 -17.25 13.75
CA ASP A 272 -4.33 -18.43 14.53
C ASP A 272 -3.05 -19.11 14.03
N ASP A 273 -2.43 -19.93 14.86
CA ASP A 273 -1.14 -20.56 14.54
C ASP A 273 -1.22 -21.56 13.37
N ASP A 274 -2.39 -22.16 13.13
CA ASP A 274 -2.69 -23.03 12.01
C ASP A 274 -3.10 -22.30 10.72
N SER A 275 -3.18 -20.98 10.76
CA SER A 275 -3.50 -20.16 9.59
C SER A 275 -2.36 -20.20 8.58
N PRO A 276 -2.66 -20.29 7.27
CA PRO A 276 -1.64 -20.18 6.23
C PRO A 276 -0.92 -18.81 6.20
N LYS A 277 -1.42 -17.84 6.94
CA LYS A 277 -0.80 -16.53 7.15
C LYS A 277 0.21 -16.49 8.29
N THR A 278 0.26 -17.54 9.10
CA THR A 278 1.24 -17.72 10.18
C THR A 278 2.31 -18.68 9.69
N ILE A 279 3.53 -18.19 9.53
CA ILE A 279 4.66 -18.96 9.00
C ILE A 279 5.83 -18.81 9.98
N GLU A 280 6.44 -19.92 10.36
CA GLU A 280 7.66 -19.95 11.15
C GLU A 280 8.71 -20.78 10.42
N VAL A 281 9.89 -20.20 10.24
CA VAL A 281 11.01 -20.80 9.48
C VAL A 281 12.31 -20.64 10.27
N PRO A 282 13.18 -21.66 10.36
CA PRO A 282 14.51 -21.51 10.91
C PRO A 282 15.29 -20.39 10.20
N VAL A 283 16.08 -19.62 10.94
CA VAL A 283 16.88 -18.52 10.37
C VAL A 283 17.79 -19.02 9.25
N THR A 284 18.40 -20.19 9.41
CA THR A 284 19.29 -20.79 8.38
C THR A 284 18.55 -21.08 7.08
N GLU A 285 17.33 -21.60 7.17
CA GLU A 285 16.47 -21.85 6.01
C GLU A 285 16.00 -20.54 5.40
N TRP A 286 15.58 -19.59 6.22
CA TRP A 286 15.13 -18.26 5.75
C TRP A 286 16.22 -17.53 4.99
N LEU A 287 17.47 -17.54 5.46
CA LEU A 287 18.61 -16.91 4.79
C LEU A 287 18.96 -17.57 3.45
N THR A 288 18.79 -18.89 3.33
CA THR A 288 18.99 -19.62 2.07
C THR A 288 17.88 -19.36 1.06
N ALA A 289 16.62 -19.35 1.53
CA ALA A 289 15.43 -19.13 0.72
C ALA A 289 15.02 -17.64 0.60
N ARG A 290 15.85 -16.72 1.07
CA ARG A 290 15.54 -15.27 1.10
C ARG A 290 15.12 -14.67 -0.24
N HIS A 291 15.53 -15.29 -1.35
CA HIS A 291 15.10 -14.90 -2.69
C HIS A 291 13.66 -15.32 -2.94
N ASP A 292 13.27 -16.51 -2.50
CA ASP A 292 11.92 -17.06 -2.67
C ASP A 292 10.90 -16.31 -1.82
N PHE A 293 11.27 -15.83 -0.62
CA PHE A 293 10.41 -14.96 0.19
C PHE A 293 10.25 -13.55 -0.37
N ARG A 294 11.20 -13.05 -1.14
CA ARG A 294 11.03 -11.82 -1.93
C ARG A 294 10.12 -12.03 -3.15
N GLU A 295 10.14 -13.23 -3.73
CA GLU A 295 9.44 -13.58 -4.96
C GLU A 295 8.11 -14.30 -4.70
N GLY A 296 8.02 -15.12 -3.66
CA GLY A 296 6.88 -15.97 -3.32
C GLY A 296 5.60 -15.23 -2.87
N ASN A 297 5.72 -13.97 -2.46
CA ASN A 297 4.57 -13.08 -2.21
C ASN A 297 4.29 -12.13 -3.39
N GLN A 298 4.77 -12.41 -4.59
CA GLN A 298 4.20 -11.85 -5.78
C GLN A 298 2.85 -12.55 -5.99
N ASP A 299 1.81 -12.00 -5.36
CA ASP A 299 0.44 -12.26 -5.79
C ASP A 299 0.44 -12.17 -7.31
N ILE A 300 0.24 -13.31 -7.99
CA ILE A 300 0.09 -13.33 -9.44
C ILE A 300 -1.14 -12.49 -9.72
N SER A 301 -0.91 -11.23 -9.99
CA SER A 301 -1.93 -10.23 -10.23
C SER A 301 -1.81 -9.72 -11.66
N TRP A 302 -2.90 -9.21 -12.20
CA TRP A 302 -2.87 -8.52 -13.49
C TRP A 302 -1.83 -7.39 -13.52
N ALA A 303 -1.62 -6.71 -12.41
CA ALA A 303 -0.60 -5.66 -12.29
C ALA A 303 0.83 -6.23 -12.37
N SER A 304 1.08 -7.40 -11.77
CA SER A 304 2.35 -8.12 -11.87
C SER A 304 2.61 -8.57 -13.31
N LEU A 305 1.64 -9.24 -13.94
CA LEU A 305 1.75 -9.67 -15.34
C LEU A 305 2.02 -8.48 -16.27
N ILE A 306 1.30 -7.37 -16.13
CA ILE A 306 1.54 -6.16 -16.92
C ILE A 306 2.94 -5.60 -16.66
N GLY A 307 3.41 -5.63 -15.41
CA GLY A 307 4.76 -5.23 -15.03
C GLY A 307 5.83 -6.06 -15.74
N ASP A 308 5.64 -7.38 -15.79
CA ASP A 308 6.57 -8.30 -16.43
C ASP A 308 6.49 -8.26 -17.97
N LEU A 309 5.29 -8.09 -18.54
CA LEU A 309 5.12 -7.76 -19.96
C LEU A 309 5.91 -6.51 -20.36
N LYS A 310 5.85 -5.45 -19.54
CA LYS A 310 6.61 -4.23 -19.75
C LYS A 310 8.11 -4.47 -19.68
N LYS A 311 8.58 -5.27 -18.72
CA LYS A 311 10.01 -5.65 -18.62
C LYS A 311 10.46 -6.45 -19.84
N PHE A 312 9.65 -7.45 -20.26
CA PHE A 312 9.96 -8.26 -21.43
C PHE A 312 10.10 -7.39 -22.68
N LEU A 313 9.15 -6.52 -22.98
CA LEU A 313 9.18 -5.63 -24.14
C LEU A 313 10.31 -4.60 -24.09
N LEU A 314 10.66 -4.11 -22.88
CA LEU A 314 11.79 -3.22 -22.68
C LEU A 314 13.13 -3.90 -23.01
N LEU A 315 13.26 -5.18 -22.67
CA LEU A 315 14.49 -5.96 -22.89
C LEU A 315 14.57 -6.56 -24.29
N ASN A 316 13.41 -6.93 -24.86
CA ASN A 316 13.28 -7.62 -26.14
C ASN A 316 12.24 -6.90 -27.03
N PRO A 317 12.53 -5.69 -27.51
CA PRO A 317 11.58 -4.92 -28.34
C PRO A 317 11.22 -5.67 -29.66
N GLU A 318 12.15 -6.42 -30.21
CA GLU A 318 11.98 -7.28 -31.39
C GLU A 318 11.07 -8.49 -31.13
N GLY A 319 10.90 -8.90 -29.90
CA GLY A 319 10.06 -10.03 -29.49
C GLY A 319 8.56 -9.72 -29.40
N ARG A 320 8.14 -8.49 -29.71
CA ARG A 320 6.76 -8.01 -29.56
C ARG A 320 5.74 -8.86 -30.31
N ASP A 321 6.01 -9.15 -31.58
CA ASP A 321 5.05 -9.87 -32.43
C ASP A 321 4.97 -11.35 -32.06
N VAL A 322 6.09 -11.96 -31.67
CA VAL A 322 6.14 -13.33 -31.15
C VAL A 322 5.34 -13.42 -29.85
N LEU A 323 5.50 -12.43 -28.95
CA LEU A 323 4.73 -12.35 -27.71
C LEU A 323 3.22 -12.21 -27.99
N ARG A 324 2.82 -11.32 -28.89
CA ARG A 324 1.41 -11.15 -29.30
C ARG A 324 0.81 -12.43 -29.84
N GLN A 325 1.55 -13.12 -30.70
CA GLN A 325 1.08 -14.37 -31.29
C GLN A 325 0.93 -15.45 -30.23
N ALA A 326 1.92 -15.64 -29.36
CA ALA A 326 1.88 -16.61 -28.28
C ALA A 326 0.67 -16.42 -27.33
N PHE A 327 0.35 -15.16 -27.01
CA PHE A 327 -0.82 -14.82 -26.21
C PHE A 327 -2.14 -15.12 -26.95
N ARG A 328 -2.22 -14.80 -28.25
CA ARG A 328 -3.40 -15.11 -29.09
C ARG A 328 -3.63 -16.62 -29.21
N ASP A 329 -2.57 -17.38 -29.46
CA ASP A 329 -2.63 -18.84 -29.59
C ASP A 329 -3.07 -19.50 -28.26
N SER A 330 -2.75 -18.87 -27.13
CA SER A 330 -3.20 -19.27 -25.80
C SER A 330 -4.59 -18.74 -25.43
N GLY A 331 -5.30 -18.05 -26.35
CA GLY A 331 -6.65 -17.51 -26.13
C GLY A 331 -6.72 -16.18 -25.36
N PHE A 332 -5.59 -15.55 -25.09
CA PHE A 332 -5.54 -14.26 -24.39
C PHE A 332 -5.53 -13.08 -25.36
N ARG A 333 -6.41 -12.09 -25.13
CA ARG A 333 -6.42 -10.82 -25.86
C ARG A 333 -5.93 -9.70 -24.94
N ILE A 334 -4.63 -9.67 -24.70
CA ILE A 334 -4.01 -8.58 -23.89
C ILE A 334 -3.47 -7.52 -24.83
N PRO A 335 -3.81 -6.24 -24.64
CA PRO A 335 -3.17 -5.15 -25.37
C PRO A 335 -1.69 -5.08 -24.96
N VAL A 336 -0.82 -5.48 -25.89
CA VAL A 336 0.64 -5.37 -25.71
C VAL A 336 1.03 -3.95 -26.04
N LEU A 337 1.45 -3.20 -25.04
CA LEU A 337 1.92 -1.83 -25.22
C LEU A 337 3.24 -1.82 -26.02
N ASP A 338 3.30 -0.95 -26.99
CA ASP A 338 4.48 -0.78 -27.83
C ASP A 338 5.51 0.13 -27.14
N TYR A 339 6.44 -0.50 -26.42
CA TYR A 339 7.55 0.21 -25.80
C TYR A 339 8.73 0.46 -26.76
N SER A 340 8.76 -0.24 -27.90
CA SER A 340 9.85 -0.05 -28.87
C SER A 340 9.73 1.29 -29.59
N ASN A 341 8.53 1.79 -29.79
CA ASN A 341 8.31 3.08 -30.44
C ASN A 341 8.92 4.26 -29.65
N ALA A 342 8.96 4.17 -28.32
CA ALA A 342 9.61 5.19 -27.48
C ALA A 342 11.09 5.39 -27.80
N VAL A 343 11.77 4.38 -28.40
CA VAL A 343 13.19 4.47 -28.81
C VAL A 343 13.33 5.19 -30.16
N PHE A 344 12.37 4.98 -31.05
CA PHE A 344 12.44 5.47 -32.44
C PHE A 344 11.73 6.81 -32.63
N GLU A 345 10.62 7.00 -31.92
CA GLU A 345 9.73 8.16 -32.07
C GLU A 345 9.87 9.17 -30.91
N GLY A 346 10.46 8.76 -29.78
CA GLY A 346 10.64 9.61 -28.61
C GLY A 346 11.75 10.65 -28.75
N GLY A 347 11.63 11.75 -28.00
CA GLY A 347 12.66 12.77 -27.88
C GLY A 347 13.95 12.25 -27.24
N TYR A 348 15.03 13.04 -27.32
CA TYR A 348 16.35 12.65 -26.80
C TYR A 348 16.32 12.19 -25.33
N LEU A 349 15.61 12.91 -24.47
CA LEU A 349 15.49 12.58 -23.05
C LEU A 349 14.74 11.26 -22.80
N GLU A 350 13.73 10.95 -23.64
CA GLU A 350 12.98 9.69 -23.56
C GLU A 350 13.83 8.50 -23.99
N ARG A 351 14.65 8.66 -25.03
CA ARG A 351 15.62 7.66 -25.49
C ARG A 351 16.67 7.36 -24.43
N VAL A 352 17.24 8.39 -23.80
CA VAL A 352 18.21 8.22 -22.70
C VAL A 352 17.58 7.53 -21.51
N SER A 353 16.36 7.93 -21.11
CA SER A 353 15.60 7.29 -20.02
C SER A 353 15.30 5.82 -20.32
N TYR A 354 14.93 5.51 -21.55
CA TYR A 354 14.69 4.13 -22.01
C TYR A 354 15.95 3.27 -21.90
N LEU A 355 17.08 3.76 -22.42
CA LEU A 355 18.36 3.05 -22.39
C LEU A 355 18.86 2.84 -20.96
N ALA A 356 18.72 3.83 -20.10
CA ALA A 356 19.08 3.72 -18.68
C ALA A 356 18.24 2.66 -17.96
N LYS A 357 16.92 2.63 -18.19
CA LYS A 357 16.01 1.61 -17.67
C LYS A 357 16.37 0.21 -18.20
N ARG A 358 16.65 0.08 -19.49
CA ARG A 358 17.06 -1.19 -20.12
C ARG A 358 18.34 -1.73 -19.51
N MET A 359 19.36 -0.89 -19.33
CA MET A 359 20.61 -1.29 -18.67
C MET A 359 20.41 -1.70 -17.21
N TRP A 360 19.57 -0.96 -16.47
CA TRP A 360 19.29 -1.26 -15.08
C TRP A 360 18.55 -2.61 -14.92
N TYR A 361 17.54 -2.89 -15.77
CA TYR A 361 16.83 -4.17 -15.75
C TYR A 361 17.71 -5.36 -16.14
N ARG A 362 18.57 -5.20 -17.17
CA ARG A 362 19.52 -6.27 -17.56
C ARG A 362 20.45 -6.70 -16.43
N ARG A 363 20.78 -5.79 -15.53
CA ARG A 363 21.70 -6.08 -14.40
C ARG A 363 21.00 -6.68 -13.18
N ARG A 364 19.69 -6.53 -13.03
CA ARG A 364 19.00 -6.82 -11.75
C ARG A 364 17.78 -7.72 -11.87
N SER A 365 17.29 -8.00 -13.07
CA SER A 365 16.06 -8.81 -13.24
C SER A 365 16.40 -10.21 -13.69
N GLN A 366 15.66 -11.19 -13.14
CA GLN A 366 15.58 -12.51 -13.76
C GLN A 366 15.02 -12.36 -15.18
N ALA A 367 15.45 -13.24 -16.10
CA ALA A 367 14.98 -13.24 -17.47
C ALA A 367 13.48 -13.57 -17.49
N VAL A 368 12.65 -12.57 -17.83
CA VAL A 368 11.23 -12.80 -18.10
C VAL A 368 11.13 -13.45 -19.47
N THR A 369 10.55 -14.65 -19.51
CA THR A 369 10.33 -15.41 -20.77
C THR A 369 8.86 -15.35 -21.17
N ILE A 370 8.58 -15.62 -22.45
CA ILE A 370 7.19 -15.73 -22.95
C ILE A 370 6.44 -16.85 -22.20
N GLU A 371 7.12 -17.95 -21.90
CA GLU A 371 6.54 -19.07 -21.16
C GLU A 371 6.15 -18.68 -19.74
N SER A 372 7.01 -17.93 -19.03
CA SER A 372 6.69 -17.45 -17.68
C SER A 372 5.52 -16.48 -17.69
N LEU A 373 5.41 -15.60 -18.70
CA LEU A 373 4.29 -14.69 -18.87
C LEU A 373 2.97 -15.44 -19.18
N LEU A 374 3.03 -16.47 -20.01
CA LEU A 374 1.86 -17.31 -20.30
C LEU A 374 1.41 -18.12 -19.09
N ALA A 375 2.36 -18.65 -18.30
CA ALA A 375 2.06 -19.35 -17.06
C ALA A 375 1.36 -18.42 -16.06
N GLN A 376 1.88 -17.20 -15.87
CA GLN A 376 1.21 -16.17 -15.05
C GLN A 376 -0.20 -15.84 -15.58
N ALA A 377 -0.35 -15.63 -16.89
CA ALA A 377 -1.65 -15.31 -17.49
C ALA A 377 -2.69 -16.44 -17.31
N ARG A 378 -2.26 -17.70 -17.37
CA ARG A 378 -3.14 -18.87 -17.15
C ARG A 378 -3.58 -19.02 -15.70
N SER A 379 -2.76 -18.62 -14.74
CA SER A 379 -3.08 -18.65 -13.31
C SER A 379 -3.96 -17.49 -12.85
N LEU A 380 -4.11 -16.44 -13.68
CA LEU A 380 -5.01 -15.32 -13.38
C LEU A 380 -6.45 -15.67 -13.72
N PRO A 381 -7.41 -15.25 -12.88
CA PRO A 381 -8.82 -15.41 -13.21
C PRO A 381 -9.11 -14.66 -14.51
N GLN A 382 -9.72 -15.35 -15.45
CA GLN A 382 -10.17 -14.71 -16.69
C GLN A 382 -11.22 -13.66 -16.33
N ILE A 383 -11.00 -12.43 -16.76
CA ILE A 383 -12.06 -11.42 -16.69
C ILE A 383 -13.21 -11.94 -17.55
N PRO A 384 -14.43 -12.10 -16.99
CA PRO A 384 -15.59 -12.45 -17.79
C PRO A 384 -15.64 -11.49 -18.98
N ARG A 385 -15.73 -12.00 -20.18
CA ARG A 385 -15.91 -11.15 -21.35
C ARG A 385 -17.15 -10.31 -21.09
N LEU A 386 -16.97 -9.01 -20.90
CA LEU A 386 -18.05 -8.07 -21.05
C LEU A 386 -18.50 -8.22 -22.52
N ILE A 387 -19.60 -8.91 -22.69
CA ILE A 387 -20.30 -9.06 -23.97
C ILE A 387 -20.93 -7.71 -24.30
#